data_0a83a74cb6365e6a377583094f306db1
#
_entry.id   0a83a74cb6365e6a377583094f306db1
#
_cell.length_a   1.000
_cell.length_b   1.000
_cell.length_c   1.000
_cell.angle_alpha   90.00
_cell.angle_beta   90.00
_cell.angle_gamma   90.00
#
_symmetry.space_group_name_H-M   'P 1'
#
loop_
_entity.id
_entity.type
_entity.pdbx_description
1 polymer ?
#
loop_
_entity_poly.entity_id
_entity_poly.type
_entity_poly.pdbx_seq_one_letter_code
_entity_poly.pdbx_strand_id
1 'polypeptide(L)'
;MRYQISGKQIDIGEALQTHVKAELGEVVEKYAQRPTEVVVFFSRVAHEFTCETTLHLSTGLNAQAKGHAVEIYAAFESCREKMDKQLRRYKRRLRNHHRDRAEPVEFDGGSSYILAASNDDRDDHEDAEPETLQPIVIAEMETKIPSITVGEAVMQLELAGHRMLVFRNEGHGGVNVVYRRDDGNIGWIDPRHAK
;
A
#
# COMPACT_ATOMS: atom_id res chain seq x y z
N MET A 1 -16.26 2.28 12.49
CA MET A 1 -15.40 2.57 11.32
C MET A 1 -15.17 4.06 11.22
N ARG A 2 -13.93 4.50 11.09
CA ARG A 2 -13.55 5.92 10.98
C ARG A 2 -13.32 6.26 9.51
N TYR A 3 -13.92 7.35 9.03
CA TYR A 3 -13.68 7.88 7.68
C TYR A 3 -12.89 9.18 7.76
N GLN A 4 -11.82 9.26 6.97
CA GLN A 4 -11.07 10.49 6.75
C GLN A 4 -11.11 10.80 5.25
N ILE A 5 -11.83 11.87 4.88
CA ILE A 5 -12.00 12.30 3.50
C ILE A 5 -11.39 13.68 3.35
N SER A 6 -10.42 13.83 2.46
CA SER A 6 -9.69 15.07 2.25
C SER A 6 -9.40 15.33 0.78
N GLY A 7 -9.13 16.59 0.43
CA GLY A 7 -8.81 17.00 -0.94
C GLY A 7 -7.61 17.93 -0.98
N LYS A 8 -6.75 17.76 -2.00
CA LYS A 8 -5.68 18.70 -2.32
C LYS A 8 -6.14 19.66 -3.41
N GLN A 9 -6.27 20.94 -3.06
CA GLN A 9 -6.75 22.00 -3.97
C GLN A 9 -8.18 21.75 -4.51
N ILE A 10 -8.99 21.02 -3.76
CA ILE A 10 -10.38 20.70 -4.08
C ILE A 10 -11.17 20.84 -2.79
N ASP A 11 -12.30 21.55 -2.86
CA ASP A 11 -13.27 21.57 -1.77
C ASP A 11 -14.15 20.32 -1.82
N ILE A 12 -14.16 19.56 -0.73
CA ILE A 12 -14.94 18.34 -0.61
C ILE A 12 -16.25 18.67 0.10
N GLY A 13 -17.28 18.94 -0.69
CA GLY A 13 -18.62 19.24 -0.17
C GLY A 13 -19.26 18.05 0.55
N GLU A 14 -20.26 18.34 1.41
CA GLU A 14 -20.97 17.33 2.20
C GLU A 14 -21.64 16.24 1.33
N ALA A 15 -22.14 16.61 0.15
CA ALA A 15 -22.78 15.66 -0.77
C ALA A 15 -21.80 14.57 -1.23
N LEU A 16 -20.55 14.94 -1.60
CA LEU A 16 -19.52 14.00 -1.99
C LEU A 16 -19.08 13.14 -0.80
N GLN A 17 -18.92 13.74 0.40
CA GLN A 17 -18.57 12.99 1.60
C GLN A 17 -19.64 11.94 1.95
N THR A 18 -20.90 12.29 1.84
CA THR A 18 -22.03 11.39 2.10
C THR A 18 -22.06 10.24 1.09
N HIS A 19 -21.88 10.55 -0.19
CA HIS A 19 -21.82 9.56 -1.26
C HIS A 19 -20.66 8.57 -1.04
N VAL A 20 -19.45 9.07 -0.78
CA VAL A 20 -18.27 8.26 -0.52
C VAL A 20 -18.47 7.32 0.67
N LYS A 21 -19.04 7.81 1.77
CA LYS A 21 -19.31 7.00 2.98
C LYS A 21 -20.33 5.89 2.72
N ALA A 22 -21.38 6.18 1.96
CA ALA A 22 -22.42 5.21 1.62
C ALA A 22 -21.84 4.08 0.74
N GLU A 23 -21.22 4.44 -0.38
CA GLU A 23 -20.73 3.50 -1.38
C GLU A 23 -19.55 2.63 -0.86
N LEU A 24 -18.59 3.23 -0.16
CA LEU A 24 -17.49 2.47 0.46
C LEU A 24 -17.98 1.63 1.64
N GLY A 25 -19.00 2.10 2.37
CA GLY A 25 -19.64 1.34 3.44
C GLY A 25 -20.15 0.00 2.93
N GLU A 26 -20.89 -0.02 1.83
CA GLU A 26 -21.39 -1.24 1.21
C GLU A 26 -20.27 -2.21 0.78
N VAL A 27 -19.22 -1.68 0.13
CA VAL A 27 -18.07 -2.48 -0.30
C VAL A 27 -17.36 -3.11 0.91
N VAL A 28 -17.17 -2.32 1.95
CA VAL A 28 -16.45 -2.75 3.16
C VAL A 28 -17.25 -3.79 3.93
N GLU A 29 -18.55 -3.58 4.16
CA GLU A 29 -19.43 -4.54 4.85
C GLU A 29 -19.46 -5.90 4.14
N LYS A 30 -19.44 -5.88 2.80
CA LYS A 30 -19.48 -7.09 1.98
C LYS A 30 -18.21 -7.94 2.08
N TYR A 31 -17.04 -7.33 2.22
CA TYR A 31 -15.76 -8.05 2.08
C TYR A 31 -14.84 -7.99 3.29
N ALA A 32 -14.90 -6.94 4.08
CA ALA A 32 -13.97 -6.72 5.18
C ALA A 32 -14.61 -7.06 6.53
N GLN A 33 -14.00 -7.98 7.26
CA GLN A 33 -14.34 -8.21 8.66
C GLN A 33 -13.68 -7.12 9.52
N ARG A 34 -14.50 -6.17 10.04
CA ARG A 34 -14.07 -5.10 10.97
C ARG A 34 -12.97 -4.20 10.43
N PRO A 35 -13.23 -3.37 9.41
CA PRO A 35 -12.29 -2.33 9.03
C PRO A 35 -12.14 -1.30 10.17
N THR A 36 -10.93 -0.83 10.40
CA THR A 36 -10.64 0.16 11.43
C THR A 36 -10.80 1.57 10.90
N GLU A 37 -10.26 1.84 9.73
CA GLU A 37 -10.21 3.17 9.14
C GLU A 37 -10.26 3.13 7.61
N VAL A 38 -10.91 4.15 7.03
CA VAL A 38 -10.96 4.40 5.58
C VAL A 38 -10.45 5.82 5.35
N VAL A 39 -9.38 5.94 4.60
CA VAL A 39 -8.81 7.22 4.17
C VAL A 39 -9.08 7.40 2.68
N VAL A 40 -9.75 8.49 2.31
CA VAL A 40 -10.01 8.86 0.91
C VAL A 40 -9.39 10.21 0.63
N PHE A 41 -8.57 10.26 -0.39
CA PHE A 41 -7.87 11.46 -0.80
C PHE A 41 -8.19 11.80 -2.25
N PHE A 42 -8.68 13.02 -2.45
CA PHE A 42 -8.93 13.55 -3.78
C PHE A 42 -7.85 14.56 -4.17
N SER A 43 -7.39 14.49 -5.40
CA SER A 43 -6.48 15.49 -5.98
C SER A 43 -6.86 15.77 -7.42
N ARG A 44 -6.41 16.93 -7.92
CA ARG A 44 -6.59 17.31 -9.32
C ARG A 44 -5.22 17.50 -9.97
N VAL A 45 -5.02 16.85 -11.09
CA VAL A 45 -3.80 16.98 -11.90
C VAL A 45 -4.23 17.39 -13.31
N ALA A 46 -3.90 18.62 -13.67
CA ALA A 46 -4.32 19.26 -14.91
C ALA A 46 -5.87 19.30 -15.02
N HIS A 47 -6.47 18.50 -15.91
CA HIS A 47 -7.91 18.44 -16.14
C HIS A 47 -8.59 17.19 -15.58
N GLU A 48 -7.83 16.29 -14.94
CA GLU A 48 -8.35 15.05 -14.36
C GLU A 48 -8.37 15.09 -12.84
N PHE A 49 -9.40 14.47 -12.27
CA PHE A 49 -9.49 14.17 -10.85
C PHE A 49 -8.92 12.79 -10.57
N THR A 50 -8.21 12.69 -9.46
CA THR A 50 -7.70 11.43 -8.94
C THR A 50 -8.33 11.18 -7.58
N CYS A 51 -8.84 9.97 -7.37
CA CYS A 51 -9.27 9.47 -6.07
C CYS A 51 -8.35 8.35 -5.63
N GLU A 52 -7.77 8.46 -4.45
CA GLU A 52 -6.99 7.41 -3.79
C GLU A 52 -7.71 7.00 -2.51
N THR A 53 -7.95 5.70 -2.36
CA THR A 53 -8.60 5.15 -1.17
C THR A 53 -7.69 4.13 -0.52
N THR A 54 -7.44 4.31 0.78
CA THR A 54 -6.72 3.35 1.62
C THR A 54 -7.66 2.84 2.70
N LEU A 55 -7.81 1.53 2.77
CA LEU A 55 -8.61 0.84 3.76
C LEU A 55 -7.70 0.08 4.71
N HIS A 56 -7.76 0.41 6.00
CA HIS A 56 -7.04 -0.29 7.05
C HIS A 56 -7.92 -1.41 7.63
N LEU A 57 -7.45 -2.64 7.51
CA LEU A 57 -8.12 -3.83 8.02
C LEU A 57 -7.66 -4.13 9.45
N SER A 58 -8.52 -4.74 10.26
CA SER A 58 -8.20 -5.15 11.64
C SER A 58 -7.06 -6.18 11.72
N THR A 59 -6.75 -6.83 10.61
CA THR A 59 -5.61 -7.75 10.49
C THR A 59 -4.25 -7.04 10.36
N GLY A 60 -4.23 -5.70 10.38
CA GLY A 60 -3.03 -4.89 10.12
C GLY A 60 -2.70 -4.73 8.63
N LEU A 61 -3.51 -5.30 7.75
CA LEU A 61 -3.34 -5.16 6.30
C LEU A 61 -3.97 -3.87 5.78
N ASN A 62 -3.38 -3.33 4.73
CA ASN A 62 -3.89 -2.17 4.01
C ASN A 62 -4.31 -2.59 2.59
N ALA A 63 -5.51 -2.16 2.18
CA ALA A 63 -5.93 -2.23 0.78
C ALA A 63 -5.90 -0.82 0.19
N GLN A 64 -5.29 -0.65 -0.98
CA GLN A 64 -5.20 0.63 -1.65
C GLN A 64 -5.72 0.55 -3.07
N ALA A 65 -6.55 1.51 -3.47
CA ALA A 65 -7.03 1.66 -4.83
C ALA A 65 -6.88 3.10 -5.30
N LYS A 66 -6.72 3.28 -6.63
CA LYS A 66 -6.61 4.59 -7.26
C LYS A 66 -7.46 4.65 -8.51
N GLY A 67 -8.30 5.68 -8.61
CA GLY A 67 -9.16 5.99 -9.76
C GLY A 67 -8.83 7.35 -10.37
N HIS A 68 -9.04 7.50 -11.68
CA HIS A 68 -8.84 8.74 -12.43
C HIS A 68 -10.02 8.96 -13.35
N ALA A 69 -10.52 10.18 -13.46
CA ALA A 69 -11.51 10.61 -14.44
C ALA A 69 -11.57 12.13 -14.55
N VAL A 70 -12.25 12.63 -15.58
CA VAL A 70 -12.49 14.07 -15.78
C VAL A 70 -13.47 14.63 -14.73
N GLU A 71 -14.39 13.80 -14.24
CA GLU A 71 -15.39 14.13 -13.23
C GLU A 71 -15.01 13.50 -11.88
N ILE A 72 -15.18 14.25 -10.77
CA ILE A 72 -14.77 13.80 -9.44
C ILE A 72 -15.52 12.55 -8.97
N TYR A 73 -16.84 12.46 -9.25
CA TYR A 73 -17.63 11.28 -8.92
C TYR A 73 -17.22 10.07 -9.75
N ALA A 74 -16.91 10.26 -11.04
CA ALA A 74 -16.41 9.19 -11.91
C ALA A 74 -15.01 8.69 -11.48
N ALA A 75 -14.13 9.58 -11.00
CA ALA A 75 -12.85 9.20 -10.42
C ALA A 75 -13.03 8.35 -9.16
N PHE A 76 -13.99 8.70 -8.31
CA PHE A 76 -14.35 7.93 -7.13
C PHE A 76 -14.92 6.55 -7.52
N GLU A 77 -15.88 6.49 -8.46
CA GLU A 77 -16.44 5.22 -8.93
C GLU A 77 -15.37 4.27 -9.48
N SER A 78 -14.47 4.78 -10.31
CA SER A 78 -13.33 4.00 -10.82
C SER A 78 -12.44 3.46 -9.68
N CYS A 79 -12.23 4.25 -8.62
CA CYS A 79 -11.50 3.84 -7.42
C CYS A 79 -12.27 2.76 -6.65
N ARG A 80 -13.57 2.95 -6.42
CA ARG A 80 -14.47 2.03 -5.71
C ARG A 80 -14.51 0.66 -6.39
N GLU A 81 -14.68 0.62 -7.72
CA GLU A 81 -14.69 -0.63 -8.49
C GLU A 81 -13.39 -1.42 -8.35
N LYS A 82 -12.24 -0.72 -8.38
CA LYS A 82 -10.93 -1.35 -8.16
C LYS A 82 -10.81 -1.90 -6.75
N MET A 83 -11.27 -1.16 -5.74
CA MET A 83 -11.30 -1.58 -4.34
C MET A 83 -12.18 -2.84 -4.16
N ASP A 84 -13.41 -2.84 -4.70
CA ASP A 84 -14.32 -4.00 -4.67
C ASP A 84 -13.65 -5.24 -5.26
N LYS A 85 -13.02 -5.10 -6.43
CA LYS A 85 -12.32 -6.19 -7.12
C LYS A 85 -11.15 -6.73 -6.32
N GLN A 86 -10.37 -5.86 -5.66
CA GLN A 86 -9.25 -6.26 -4.81
C GLN A 86 -9.73 -6.98 -3.56
N LEU A 87 -10.70 -6.42 -2.84
CA LEU A 87 -11.25 -7.02 -1.61
C LEU A 87 -11.96 -8.35 -1.88
N ARG A 88 -12.65 -8.47 -3.00
CA ARG A 88 -13.26 -9.74 -3.45
C ARG A 88 -12.21 -10.82 -3.69
N ARG A 89 -11.08 -10.49 -4.35
CA ARG A 89 -9.96 -11.40 -4.56
C ARG A 89 -9.34 -11.81 -3.23
N TYR A 90 -9.12 -10.83 -2.35
CA TYR A 90 -8.59 -11.04 -1.01
C TYR A 90 -9.46 -12.01 -0.21
N LYS A 91 -10.77 -11.76 -0.10
CA LYS A 91 -11.72 -12.63 0.61
C LYS A 91 -11.73 -14.07 0.05
N ARG A 92 -11.66 -14.22 -1.27
CA ARG A 92 -11.59 -15.54 -1.92
C ARG A 92 -10.31 -16.29 -1.56
N ARG A 93 -9.16 -15.60 -1.56
CA ARG A 93 -7.87 -16.18 -1.19
C ARG A 93 -7.82 -16.55 0.30
N LEU A 94 -8.29 -15.66 1.17
CA LEU A 94 -8.41 -15.94 2.60
C LEU A 94 -9.26 -17.18 2.90
N ARG A 95 -10.39 -17.35 2.21
CA ARG A 95 -11.25 -18.52 2.43
C ARG A 95 -10.53 -19.84 2.15
N ASN A 96 -9.56 -19.82 1.25
CA ASN A 96 -8.74 -20.98 0.92
C ASN A 96 -7.57 -21.17 1.91
N HIS A 97 -7.08 -20.08 2.53
CA HIS A 97 -5.96 -20.09 3.50
C HIS A 97 -6.40 -20.11 4.96
N HIS A 98 -7.60 -19.60 5.30
CA HIS A 98 -8.09 -19.53 6.68
C HIS A 98 -8.39 -20.90 7.33
N ARG A 99 -8.20 -21.99 6.63
CA ARG A 99 -8.21 -23.29 7.26
C ARG A 99 -7.00 -23.54 8.19
N ASP A 100 -5.92 -22.77 8.01
CA ASP A 100 -4.63 -23.07 8.61
C ASP A 100 -4.10 -21.97 9.58
N ARG A 101 -4.71 -20.77 9.62
CA ARG A 101 -4.23 -19.69 10.49
C ARG A 101 -5.29 -19.21 11.48
N ALA A 102 -5.11 -19.61 12.76
CA ALA A 102 -5.93 -19.14 13.88
C ALA A 102 -5.36 -17.90 14.59
N GLU A 103 -4.13 -17.49 14.30
CA GLU A 103 -3.39 -16.45 15.03
C GLU A 103 -3.25 -15.14 14.27
N PRO A 104 -3.24 -13.97 14.96
CA PRO A 104 -2.97 -12.68 14.35
C PRO A 104 -1.57 -12.63 13.74
N VAL A 105 -1.37 -11.76 12.74
CA VAL A 105 -0.04 -11.50 12.17
C VAL A 105 0.84 -10.84 13.22
N GLU A 106 1.98 -11.44 13.52
CA GLU A 106 3.01 -10.83 14.34
C GLU A 106 3.83 -9.83 13.51
N PHE A 107 4.30 -8.76 14.15
CA PHE A 107 5.10 -7.73 13.52
C PHE A 107 6.38 -7.50 14.31
N ASP A 108 7.51 -7.56 13.63
CA ASP A 108 8.79 -7.12 14.17
C ASP A 108 9.02 -5.63 13.87
N GLY A 109 9.64 -4.92 14.80
CA GLY A 109 10.11 -3.56 14.56
C GLY A 109 11.32 -3.53 13.64
N GLY A 110 11.42 -2.52 12.78
CA GLY A 110 12.57 -2.25 11.95
C GLY A 110 12.73 -0.76 11.70
N SER A 111 13.94 -0.32 11.31
CA SER A 111 14.19 1.06 10.88
C SER A 111 14.16 1.15 9.35
N SER A 112 13.53 2.19 8.85
CA SER A 112 13.51 2.54 7.42
C SER A 112 14.14 3.92 7.25
N TYR A 113 15.06 4.03 6.31
CA TYR A 113 15.80 5.27 6.05
C TYR A 113 15.46 5.79 4.66
N ILE A 114 15.21 7.10 4.57
CA ILE A 114 15.13 7.80 3.29
C ILE A 114 16.50 8.40 3.01
N LEU A 115 17.07 8.03 1.89
CA LEU A 115 18.35 8.50 1.43
C LEU A 115 18.18 9.55 0.34
N ALA A 116 19.07 10.56 0.31
CA ALA A 116 19.09 11.53 -0.76
C ALA A 116 19.42 10.82 -2.08
N ALA A 117 18.63 11.12 -3.13
CA ALA A 117 19.03 10.74 -4.47
C ALA A 117 20.20 11.63 -4.93
N SER A 118 21.18 11.05 -5.62
CA SER A 118 22.20 11.82 -6.30
C SER A 118 21.50 12.60 -7.43
N ASN A 119 21.43 13.93 -7.31
CA ASN A 119 20.93 14.78 -8.39
C ASN A 119 22.07 15.02 -9.36
N ASP A 120 22.09 14.27 -10.46
CA ASP A 120 22.99 14.50 -11.61
C ASP A 120 22.61 15.74 -12.44
N ASP A 121 21.45 16.37 -12.15
CA ASP A 121 20.89 17.51 -12.91
C ASP A 121 21.26 18.88 -12.32
N ARG A 122 22.32 19.01 -11.54
CA ARG A 122 22.86 20.34 -11.20
C ARG A 122 23.91 20.72 -12.22
N ASP A 123 23.45 21.43 -13.27
CA ASP A 123 24.29 22.20 -14.17
C ASP A 123 25.35 23.01 -13.39
N ASP A 124 26.60 22.82 -13.77
CA ASP A 124 27.72 23.75 -13.69
C ASP A 124 27.88 24.58 -12.40
N HIS A 125 28.34 23.98 -11.30
CA HIS A 125 29.32 24.67 -10.44
C HIS A 125 30.15 23.65 -9.67
N GLU A 126 31.41 23.55 -10.10
CA GLU A 126 32.63 23.18 -9.39
C GLU A 126 32.66 21.83 -8.61
N ASP A 127 33.36 20.88 -9.18
CA ASP A 127 34.26 19.87 -8.61
C ASP A 127 34.26 19.74 -7.08
N ALA A 128 33.18 19.26 -6.52
CA ALA A 128 33.20 18.61 -5.23
C ALA A 128 32.59 17.21 -5.41
N GLU A 129 33.40 16.27 -5.89
CA GLU A 129 33.10 14.85 -5.70
C GLU A 129 32.79 14.64 -4.22
N PRO A 130 31.65 14.02 -3.85
CA PRO A 130 31.38 13.72 -2.45
C PRO A 130 32.50 12.83 -1.94
N GLU A 131 33.24 13.30 -0.94
CA GLU A 131 34.38 12.60 -0.34
C GLU A 131 34.04 11.22 0.26
N THR A 132 32.76 10.85 0.28
CA THR A 132 32.30 9.58 0.83
C THR A 132 31.19 8.97 -0.04
N LEU A 133 31.30 7.66 -0.30
CA LEU A 133 30.23 6.84 -0.92
C LEU A 133 29.00 6.67 -0.02
N GLN A 134 28.94 7.33 1.14
CA GLN A 134 27.83 7.20 2.07
C GLN A 134 26.69 8.14 1.68
N PRO A 135 25.52 7.60 1.37
CA PRO A 135 24.37 8.43 1.04
C PRO A 135 23.90 9.22 2.26
N ILE A 136 23.48 10.47 2.04
CA ILE A 136 22.92 11.32 3.10
C ILE A 136 21.57 10.77 3.52
N VAL A 137 21.39 10.49 4.81
CA VAL A 137 20.10 10.11 5.38
C VAL A 137 19.24 11.37 5.57
N ILE A 138 18.10 11.45 4.89
CA ILE A 138 17.16 12.57 4.97
C ILE A 138 16.18 12.35 6.13
N ALA A 139 15.72 11.11 6.32
CA ALA A 139 14.77 10.75 7.35
C ALA A 139 14.96 9.31 7.81
N GLU A 140 14.65 9.07 9.09
CA GLU A 140 14.54 7.77 9.72
C GLU A 140 13.12 7.56 10.22
N MET A 141 12.55 6.39 9.98
CA MET A 141 11.19 6.02 10.37
C MET A 141 11.16 4.60 10.92
N GLU A 142 10.28 4.37 11.88
CA GLU A 142 9.95 3.01 12.29
C GLU A 142 9.08 2.32 11.23
N THR A 143 9.40 1.08 10.92
CA THR A 143 8.60 0.22 10.05
C THR A 143 8.25 -1.08 10.75
N LYS A 144 7.14 -1.69 10.34
CA LYS A 144 6.69 -2.98 10.87
C LYS A 144 6.90 -4.06 9.81
N ILE A 145 7.65 -5.08 10.17
CA ILE A 145 7.95 -6.23 9.32
C ILE A 145 7.00 -7.36 9.71
N PRO A 146 6.03 -7.76 8.85
CA PRO A 146 5.08 -8.82 9.18
C PRO A 146 5.75 -10.20 9.15
N SER A 147 5.36 -11.08 10.08
CA SER A 147 5.70 -12.50 10.07
C SER A 147 4.59 -13.25 9.36
N ILE A 148 4.85 -13.73 8.14
CA ILE A 148 3.85 -14.29 7.22
C ILE A 148 4.46 -15.31 6.26
N THR A 149 3.59 -16.08 5.58
CA THR A 149 3.99 -16.95 4.49
C THR A 149 4.29 -16.16 3.20
N VAL A 150 5.04 -16.76 2.27
CA VAL A 150 5.32 -16.15 0.95
C VAL A 150 4.02 -15.84 0.19
N GLY A 151 3.02 -16.73 0.28
CA GLY A 151 1.72 -16.53 -0.37
C GLY A 151 0.95 -15.33 0.18
N GLU A 152 0.99 -15.13 1.50
CA GLU A 152 0.41 -13.96 2.16
C GLU A 152 1.18 -12.68 1.83
N ALA A 153 2.52 -12.74 1.77
CA ALA A 153 3.35 -11.61 1.38
C ALA A 153 3.02 -11.13 -0.04
N VAL A 154 2.88 -12.04 -1.00
CA VAL A 154 2.43 -11.71 -2.37
C VAL A 154 1.04 -11.08 -2.35
N MET A 155 0.12 -11.63 -1.58
CA MET A 155 -1.24 -11.10 -1.46
C MET A 155 -1.26 -9.69 -0.86
N GLN A 156 -0.45 -9.43 0.18
CA GLN A 156 -0.30 -8.10 0.78
C GLN A 156 0.31 -7.10 -0.19
N LEU A 157 1.37 -7.48 -0.89
CA LEU A 157 2.02 -6.65 -1.92
C LEU A 157 1.00 -6.19 -2.99
N GLU A 158 0.15 -7.13 -3.47
CA GLU A 158 -0.88 -6.83 -4.46
C GLU A 158 -1.98 -5.93 -3.90
N LEU A 159 -2.45 -6.23 -2.67
CA LEU A 159 -3.55 -5.52 -2.02
C LEU A 159 -3.18 -4.07 -1.66
N ALA A 160 -1.99 -3.88 -1.12
CA ALA A 160 -1.47 -2.56 -0.74
C ALA A 160 -0.93 -1.76 -1.94
N GLY A 161 -0.85 -2.35 -3.13
CA GLY A 161 -0.31 -1.68 -4.31
C GLY A 161 1.19 -1.34 -4.22
N HIS A 162 1.90 -1.95 -3.28
CA HIS A 162 3.32 -1.69 -3.06
C HIS A 162 4.17 -2.27 -4.20
N ARG A 163 5.35 -1.69 -4.42
CA ARG A 163 6.35 -2.25 -5.35
C ARG A 163 7.15 -3.37 -4.72
N MET A 164 7.33 -3.33 -3.41
CA MET A 164 8.16 -4.26 -2.64
C MET A 164 7.57 -4.44 -1.24
N LEU A 165 7.71 -5.64 -0.68
CA LEU A 165 7.38 -5.95 0.70
C LEU A 165 8.49 -6.79 1.30
N VAL A 166 9.03 -6.33 2.43
CA VAL A 166 9.95 -7.07 3.29
C VAL A 166 9.13 -7.76 4.36
N PHE A 167 9.38 -9.04 4.61
CA PHE A 167 8.65 -9.83 5.60
C PHE A 167 9.55 -10.89 6.23
N ARG A 168 9.15 -11.37 7.40
CA ARG A 168 9.75 -12.55 8.02
C ARG A 168 8.99 -13.78 7.56
N ASN A 169 9.70 -14.74 6.99
CA ASN A 169 9.09 -15.97 6.49
C ASN A 169 8.80 -16.93 7.65
N GLU A 170 7.54 -17.25 7.90
CA GLU A 170 7.13 -18.17 8.96
C GLU A 170 7.73 -19.57 8.84
N GLY A 171 8.05 -20.00 7.64
CA GLY A 171 8.63 -21.35 7.42
C GLY A 171 10.01 -21.53 8.02
N HIS A 172 10.79 -20.44 8.26
CA HIS A 172 12.16 -20.53 8.76
C HIS A 172 12.62 -19.31 9.57
N GLY A 173 11.76 -18.31 9.80
CA GLY A 173 12.07 -17.13 10.60
C GLY A 173 13.03 -16.11 9.94
N GLY A 174 13.53 -16.35 8.75
CA GLY A 174 14.44 -15.46 8.03
C GLY A 174 13.70 -14.31 7.32
N VAL A 175 14.42 -13.19 7.11
CA VAL A 175 13.88 -12.06 6.34
C VAL A 175 13.87 -12.41 4.86
N ASN A 176 12.74 -12.16 4.21
CA ASN A 176 12.50 -12.38 2.79
C ASN A 176 11.94 -11.11 2.14
N VAL A 177 12.01 -11.02 0.81
CA VAL A 177 11.49 -9.91 0.03
C VAL A 177 10.66 -10.43 -1.14
N VAL A 178 9.45 -9.87 -1.31
CA VAL A 178 8.69 -10.01 -2.56
C VAL A 178 8.59 -8.65 -3.25
N TYR A 179 8.67 -8.63 -4.58
CA TYR A 179 8.66 -7.38 -5.36
C TYR A 179 8.00 -7.55 -6.71
N ARG A 180 7.44 -6.45 -7.24
CA ARG A 180 6.88 -6.42 -8.60
C ARG A 180 7.99 -6.28 -9.61
N ARG A 181 7.98 -7.14 -10.60
CA ARG A 181 8.86 -7.07 -11.77
C ARG A 181 8.21 -6.23 -12.87
N ASP A 182 9.03 -5.68 -13.76
CA ASP A 182 8.55 -4.89 -14.88
C ASP A 182 7.76 -5.73 -15.91
N ASP A 183 7.99 -7.05 -15.94
CA ASP A 183 7.23 -8.00 -16.76
C ASP A 183 5.84 -8.36 -16.18
N GLY A 184 5.44 -7.74 -15.05
CA GLY A 184 4.16 -7.96 -14.38
C GLY A 184 4.14 -9.16 -13.42
N ASN A 185 5.20 -9.95 -13.38
CA ASN A 185 5.35 -11.06 -12.44
C ASN A 185 5.79 -10.56 -11.05
N ILE A 186 5.77 -11.47 -10.05
CA ILE A 186 6.27 -11.21 -8.70
C ILE A 186 7.59 -11.95 -8.52
N GLY A 187 8.64 -11.23 -8.17
CA GLY A 187 9.91 -11.80 -7.74
C GLY A 187 9.91 -12.09 -6.25
N TRP A 188 10.61 -13.13 -5.85
CA TRP A 188 10.83 -13.50 -4.45
C TRP A 188 12.33 -13.72 -4.21
N ILE A 189 12.86 -13.07 -3.17
CA ILE A 189 14.24 -13.21 -2.71
C ILE A 189 14.19 -13.85 -1.32
N ASP A 190 14.88 -14.98 -1.18
CA ASP A 190 15.12 -15.68 0.07
C ASP A 190 16.62 -15.69 0.34
N PRO A 191 17.13 -14.86 1.28
CA PRO A 191 18.55 -14.73 1.54
C PRO A 191 19.18 -15.94 2.26
N ARG A 192 18.47 -17.05 2.43
CA ARG A 192 19.08 -18.25 3.01
C ARG A 192 20.30 -18.65 2.18
N HIS A 193 21.47 -18.66 2.80
CA HIS A 193 22.63 -19.24 2.16
C HIS A 193 22.38 -20.72 1.93
N ALA A 194 22.34 -21.15 0.67
CA ALA A 194 22.47 -22.55 0.34
C ALA A 194 23.83 -23.03 0.91
N LYS A 195 23.80 -23.97 1.87
CA LYS A 195 24.97 -24.66 2.32
C LYS A 195 25.47 -25.60 1.23
#